data_46f507bb8d23bb41f884dd7444fc45ed
#
_entry.id   46f507bb8d23bb41f884dd7444fc45ed
#
_cell.length_a   1.000
_cell.length_b   1.000
_cell.length_c   1.000
_cell.angle_alpha   90.00
_cell.angle_beta   90.00
_cell.angle_gamma   90.00
#
_symmetry.space_group_name_H-M   'P 1'
#
loop_
_entity.id
_entity.type
_entity.pdbx_description
1 polymer ?
#
loop_
_entity_poly.entity_id
_entity_poly.type
_entity_poly.pdbx_seq_one_letter_code
_entity_poly.pdbx_strand_id
1 'polypeptide(L)'
;FKIDAKGRMSLPAKFRKLLSDELVVTRSLEDDCIYVFDDGEFEQWVNQLFEDSFGGYLSNNAKHVALRRKLKSRARDVQVDSAGRVMIAADQREAVGIEKDVVIVGNTGYFEVWDAKRYDAMDAEVDLSEMVARS
;
A
#
# COMPACT_ATOMS: atom_id res chain seq x y z
N PHE A 1 -2.60 -14.61 -6.48
CA PHE A 1 -3.42 -13.72 -7.31
C PHE A 1 -2.61 -13.25 -8.51
N LYS A 2 -3.31 -12.77 -9.53
CA LYS A 2 -2.66 -12.31 -10.75
C LYS A 2 -3.10 -10.90 -11.11
N ILE A 3 -2.18 -10.17 -11.76
CA ILE A 3 -2.46 -8.87 -12.35
C ILE A 3 -2.36 -9.02 -13.87
N ASP A 4 -3.30 -8.43 -14.62
CA ASP A 4 -3.28 -8.54 -16.08
C ASP A 4 -2.34 -7.51 -16.72
N ALA A 5 -2.17 -7.60 -18.05
CA ALA A 5 -1.26 -6.70 -18.77
C ALA A 5 -1.63 -5.22 -18.67
N LYS A 6 -2.88 -4.90 -18.38
CA LYS A 6 -3.37 -3.53 -18.19
C LYS A 6 -3.23 -3.05 -16.75
N GLY A 7 -2.78 -3.92 -15.84
CA GLY A 7 -2.62 -3.60 -14.43
C GLY A 7 -3.86 -3.80 -13.58
N ARG A 8 -4.83 -4.57 -14.07
CA ARG A 8 -6.06 -4.86 -13.34
C ARG A 8 -5.92 -6.14 -12.53
N MET A 9 -6.37 -6.08 -11.28
CA MET A 9 -6.29 -7.17 -10.32
C MET A 9 -7.64 -7.33 -9.64
N SER A 10 -8.16 -8.57 -9.60
CA SER A 10 -9.38 -8.87 -8.87
C SER A 10 -9.13 -8.84 -7.37
N LEU A 11 -9.96 -8.12 -6.63
CA LEU A 11 -9.88 -8.10 -5.18
C LEU A 11 -10.41 -9.43 -4.62
N PRO A 12 -9.70 -10.02 -3.62
CA PRO A 12 -10.27 -11.14 -2.87
C PRO A 12 -11.62 -10.76 -2.25
N ALA A 13 -12.54 -11.71 -2.20
CA ALA A 13 -13.90 -11.47 -1.71
C ALA A 13 -13.93 -10.85 -0.31
N LYS A 14 -13.04 -11.25 0.58
CA LYS A 14 -12.96 -10.70 1.93
C LYS A 14 -12.64 -9.20 1.95
N PHE A 15 -11.81 -8.73 1.02
CA PHE A 15 -11.49 -7.30 0.90
C PHE A 15 -12.65 -6.53 0.27
N ARG A 16 -13.30 -7.10 -0.73
CA ARG A 16 -14.46 -6.44 -1.38
C ARG A 16 -15.59 -6.15 -0.41
N LYS A 17 -15.77 -6.99 0.60
CA LYS A 17 -16.81 -6.80 1.62
C LYS A 17 -16.50 -5.70 2.63
N LEU A 18 -15.20 -5.45 2.85
CA LEU A 18 -14.74 -4.54 3.90
C LEU A 18 -14.40 -3.15 3.37
N LEU A 19 -14.09 -3.04 2.09
CA LEU A 19 -13.60 -1.80 1.47
C LEU A 19 -14.72 -1.07 0.74
N SER A 20 -14.61 0.26 0.66
CA SER A 20 -15.46 1.07 -0.22
C SER A 20 -15.02 0.84 -1.67
N ASP A 21 -15.76 1.43 -2.62
CA ASP A 21 -15.39 1.37 -4.04
C ASP A 21 -14.31 2.39 -4.41
N GLU A 22 -13.96 3.29 -3.50
CA GLU A 22 -12.94 4.31 -3.71
C GLU A 22 -11.71 3.99 -2.88
N LEU A 23 -10.58 3.81 -3.57
CA LEU A 23 -9.32 3.39 -2.97
C LEU A 23 -8.21 4.35 -3.35
N VAL A 24 -7.15 4.38 -2.54
CA VAL A 24 -5.93 5.15 -2.83
C VAL A 24 -4.77 4.19 -2.93
N VAL A 25 -4.05 4.24 -4.04
CA VAL A 25 -2.92 3.36 -4.35
C VAL A 25 -1.62 4.15 -4.31
N THR A 26 -0.66 3.69 -3.53
CA THR A 26 0.65 4.32 -3.42
C THR A 26 1.73 3.29 -3.12
N ARG A 27 2.99 3.65 -3.36
CA ARG A 27 4.11 2.78 -3.02
C ARG A 27 4.42 2.87 -1.54
N SER A 28 4.84 1.77 -0.95
CA SER A 28 5.45 1.78 0.38
C SER A 28 6.67 2.70 0.40
N LEU A 29 7.00 3.25 1.57
CA LEU A 29 8.20 4.07 1.74
C LEU A 29 9.46 3.23 1.95
N GLU A 30 9.33 2.04 2.49
CA GLU A 30 10.47 1.21 2.88
C GLU A 30 10.58 -0.08 2.06
N ASP A 31 9.43 -0.65 1.69
CA ASP A 31 9.38 -1.96 1.05
C ASP A 31 9.06 -1.87 -0.44
N ASP A 32 9.42 -2.90 -1.18
CA ASP A 32 9.11 -3.03 -2.61
C ASP A 32 7.70 -3.57 -2.80
N CYS A 33 6.72 -2.81 -2.33
CA CYS A 33 5.31 -3.18 -2.49
C CYS A 33 4.43 -1.95 -2.67
N ILE A 34 3.20 -2.22 -3.06
CA ILE A 34 2.14 -1.22 -3.21
C ILE A 34 1.22 -1.32 -2.01
N TYR A 35 0.84 -0.18 -1.45
CA TYR A 35 -0.21 -0.06 -0.45
C TYR A 35 -1.50 0.38 -1.12
N VAL A 36 -2.60 -0.27 -0.78
CA VAL A 36 -3.94 0.09 -1.24
C VAL A 36 -4.77 0.42 -0.01
N PHE A 37 -5.12 1.70 0.12
CA PHE A 37 -5.88 2.21 1.26
C PHE A 37 -7.35 2.35 0.91
N ASP A 38 -8.19 2.06 1.91
CA ASP A 38 -9.60 2.41 1.84
C ASP A 38 -9.78 3.93 1.97
N ASP A 39 -10.95 4.41 1.60
CA ASP A 39 -11.30 5.83 1.69
C ASP A 39 -11.10 6.33 3.13
N GLY A 40 -10.40 7.46 3.25
CA GLY A 40 -10.06 8.06 4.54
C GLY A 40 -8.81 7.48 5.22
N GLU A 41 -8.45 6.24 4.95
CA GLU A 41 -7.32 5.57 5.62
C GLU A 41 -5.98 6.12 5.15
N PHE A 42 -5.87 6.56 3.91
CA PHE A 42 -4.65 7.18 3.40
C PHE A 42 -4.30 8.46 4.17
N GLU A 43 -5.28 9.33 4.41
CA GLU A 43 -5.06 10.56 5.19
C GLU A 43 -4.62 10.24 6.62
N GLN A 44 -5.21 9.24 7.24
CA GLN A 44 -4.82 8.80 8.59
C GLN A 44 -3.38 8.30 8.60
N TRP A 45 -2.99 7.53 7.59
CA TRP A 45 -1.63 7.04 7.45
C TRP A 45 -0.62 8.18 7.30
N VAL A 46 -0.92 9.18 6.46
CA VAL A 46 -0.07 10.36 6.29
C VAL A 46 0.09 11.10 7.61
N ASN A 47 -1.00 11.34 8.32
CA ASN A 47 -0.97 12.02 9.61
C ASN A 47 -0.15 11.23 10.63
N GLN A 48 -0.30 9.91 10.66
CA GLN A 48 0.45 9.05 11.58
C GLN A 48 1.95 9.09 11.30
N LEU A 49 2.36 9.18 10.03
CA LEU A 49 3.78 9.33 9.68
C LEU A 49 4.36 10.60 10.28
N PHE A 50 3.63 11.71 10.25
CA PHE A 50 4.09 12.96 10.84
C PHE A 50 4.12 12.89 12.37
N GLU A 51 3.13 12.25 12.98
CA GLU A 51 3.12 12.03 14.43
C GLU A 51 4.34 11.22 14.87
N ASP A 52 4.62 10.11 14.18
CA ASP A 52 5.72 9.21 14.53
C ASP A 52 7.09 9.84 14.31
N SER A 53 7.25 10.62 13.24
CA SER A 53 8.54 11.19 12.86
C SER A 53 8.85 12.55 13.50
N PHE A 54 7.81 13.36 13.75
CA PHE A 54 7.98 14.76 14.15
C PHE A 54 7.07 15.21 15.30
N GLY A 55 6.24 14.32 15.82
CA GLY A 55 5.25 14.68 16.83
C GLY A 55 4.04 15.42 16.27
N GLY A 56 3.89 15.48 14.96
CA GLY A 56 2.75 16.08 14.27
C GLY A 56 3.14 16.88 13.04
N TYR A 57 2.14 17.21 12.23
CA TYR A 57 2.32 18.02 11.03
C TYR A 57 2.21 19.52 11.36
N LEU A 58 3.21 20.29 10.96
CA LEU A 58 3.20 21.75 11.12
C LEU A 58 3.05 22.42 9.76
N SER A 59 1.91 23.07 9.53
CA SER A 59 1.62 23.74 8.26
C SER A 59 2.53 24.96 7.99
N ASN A 60 3.19 25.47 9.01
CA ASN A 60 4.15 26.58 8.90
C ASN A 60 5.60 26.10 8.77
N ASN A 61 5.84 24.81 8.65
CA ASN A 61 7.17 24.24 8.46
C ASN A 61 7.32 23.83 6.99
N ALA A 62 8.22 24.48 6.26
CA ALA A 62 8.40 24.27 4.83
C ALA A 62 8.78 22.82 4.49
N LYS A 63 9.59 22.17 5.34
CA LYS A 63 9.97 20.77 5.16
C LYS A 63 8.77 19.84 5.30
N HIS A 64 7.92 20.06 6.31
CA HIS A 64 6.69 19.28 6.50
C HIS A 64 5.75 19.41 5.31
N VAL A 65 5.57 20.64 4.83
CA VAL A 65 4.71 20.91 3.66
C VAL A 65 5.24 20.17 2.44
N ALA A 66 6.53 20.21 2.19
CA ALA A 66 7.16 19.54 1.05
C ALA A 66 7.03 18.00 1.14
N LEU A 67 7.25 17.42 2.33
CA LEU A 67 7.13 15.99 2.56
C LEU A 67 5.68 15.51 2.34
N ARG A 68 4.72 16.25 2.89
CA ARG A 68 3.30 15.92 2.73
C ARG A 68 2.87 15.98 1.28
N ARG A 69 3.31 17.02 0.55
CA ARG A 69 3.05 17.14 -0.89
C ARG A 69 3.60 15.96 -1.65
N LYS A 70 4.81 15.53 -1.34
CA LYS A 70 5.45 14.38 -2.00
C LYS A 70 4.66 13.09 -1.76
N LEU A 71 4.24 12.84 -0.53
CA LEU A 71 3.41 11.67 -0.21
C LEU A 71 2.11 11.67 -1.00
N LYS A 72 1.43 12.80 -1.05
CA LYS A 72 0.16 12.93 -1.75
C LYS A 72 0.29 12.85 -3.27
N SER A 73 1.35 13.42 -3.83
CA SER A 73 1.56 13.40 -5.28
C SER A 73 1.89 12.01 -5.83
N ARG A 74 2.42 11.12 -4.99
CA ARG A 74 2.71 9.72 -5.35
C ARG A 74 1.47 8.83 -5.33
N ALA A 75 0.44 9.26 -4.62
CA ALA A 75 -0.78 8.48 -4.45
C ALA A 75 -1.74 8.71 -5.61
N ARG A 76 -2.52 7.70 -5.95
CA ARG A 76 -3.53 7.77 -7.02
C ARG A 76 -4.85 7.25 -6.51
N ASP A 77 -5.90 8.02 -6.79
CA ASP A 77 -7.26 7.60 -6.52
C ASP A 77 -7.69 6.59 -7.58
N VAL A 78 -8.26 5.47 -7.14
CA VAL A 78 -8.74 4.41 -8.03
C VAL A 78 -10.12 3.98 -7.59
N GLN A 79 -10.97 3.68 -8.54
CA GLN A 79 -12.27 3.09 -8.26
C GLN A 79 -12.25 1.60 -8.55
N VAL A 80 -12.92 0.83 -7.70
CA VAL A 80 -13.16 -0.59 -7.97
C VAL A 80 -14.17 -0.66 -9.11
N ASP A 81 -13.84 -1.41 -10.16
CA ASP A 81 -14.74 -1.52 -11.32
C ASP A 81 -15.92 -2.48 -11.03
N SER A 82 -16.86 -2.57 -11.97
CA SER A 82 -18.06 -3.40 -11.82
C SER A 82 -17.75 -4.89 -11.67
N ALA A 83 -16.58 -5.33 -12.11
CA ALA A 83 -16.12 -6.72 -11.95
C ALA A 83 -15.32 -6.94 -10.65
N GLY A 84 -15.20 -5.90 -9.81
CA GLY A 84 -14.46 -6.00 -8.55
C GLY A 84 -12.95 -5.96 -8.72
N ARG A 85 -12.46 -5.28 -9.74
CA ARG A 85 -11.02 -5.16 -10.03
C ARG A 85 -10.51 -3.77 -9.69
N VAL A 86 -9.24 -3.73 -9.30
CA VAL A 86 -8.48 -2.48 -9.04
C VAL A 86 -7.36 -2.39 -10.05
N MET A 87 -7.12 -1.20 -10.57
CA MET A 87 -6.01 -0.95 -11.49
C MET A 87 -4.82 -0.37 -10.74
N ILE A 88 -3.64 -0.97 -10.96
CA ILE A 88 -2.36 -0.44 -10.49
C ILE A 88 -1.61 0.06 -11.72
N ALA A 89 -1.23 1.34 -11.72
CA ALA A 89 -0.59 1.97 -12.87
C ALA A 89 0.77 1.33 -13.20
N ALA A 90 1.15 1.38 -14.48
CA ALA A 90 2.39 0.75 -14.96
C ALA A 90 3.63 1.26 -14.23
N ASP A 91 3.74 2.56 -14.00
CA ASP A 91 4.89 3.14 -13.29
C ASP A 91 4.96 2.67 -11.83
N GLN A 92 3.83 2.49 -11.17
CA GLN A 92 3.78 1.94 -9.82
C GLN A 92 4.22 0.48 -9.80
N ARG A 93 3.73 -0.33 -10.75
CA ARG A 93 4.13 -1.74 -10.87
C ARG A 93 5.62 -1.90 -11.14
N GLU A 94 6.16 -1.12 -12.06
CA GLU A 94 7.58 -1.13 -12.40
C GLU A 94 8.45 -0.77 -11.20
N ALA A 95 8.04 0.23 -10.43
CA ALA A 95 8.80 0.70 -9.29
C ALA A 95 8.99 -0.37 -8.21
N VAL A 96 8.06 -1.32 -8.10
CA VAL A 96 8.13 -2.41 -7.10
C VAL A 96 8.34 -3.79 -7.72
N GLY A 97 8.57 -3.84 -9.03
CA GLY A 97 8.91 -5.08 -9.74
C GLY A 97 7.77 -6.06 -9.91
N ILE A 98 6.52 -5.61 -9.86
CA ILE A 98 5.35 -6.46 -10.09
C ILE A 98 5.28 -6.84 -11.57
N GLU A 99 5.25 -8.14 -11.84
CA GLU A 99 5.13 -8.67 -13.20
C GLU A 99 3.74 -9.22 -13.47
N LYS A 100 3.42 -10.39 -12.93
CA LYS A 100 2.15 -11.09 -13.21
C LYS A 100 1.52 -11.69 -11.96
N ASP A 101 2.29 -12.48 -11.22
CA ASP A 101 1.81 -13.13 -9.99
C ASP A 101 2.08 -12.24 -8.81
N VAL A 102 1.06 -12.03 -7.96
CA VAL A 102 1.13 -11.15 -6.81
C VAL A 102 0.66 -11.85 -5.55
N VAL A 103 1.17 -11.38 -4.42
CA VAL A 103 0.71 -11.75 -3.10
C VAL A 103 0.02 -10.52 -2.50
N ILE A 104 -1.16 -10.73 -1.92
CA ILE A 104 -1.94 -9.68 -1.28
C ILE A 104 -1.98 -9.97 0.21
N VAL A 105 -1.53 -9.00 1.01
CA VAL A 105 -1.46 -9.14 2.47
C VAL A 105 -2.29 -8.03 3.11
N GLY A 106 -3.28 -8.42 3.91
CA GLY A 106 -4.10 -7.45 4.65
C GLY A 106 -3.33 -6.84 5.82
N ASN A 107 -3.57 -5.57 6.06
CA ASN A 107 -3.03 -4.84 7.20
C ASN A 107 -4.13 -3.93 7.77
N THR A 108 -3.84 -3.17 8.81
CA THR A 108 -4.82 -2.26 9.40
C THR A 108 -5.00 -1.03 8.52
N GLY A 109 -6.21 -0.89 7.93
CA GLY A 109 -6.56 0.27 7.09
C GLY A 109 -6.09 0.19 5.64
N TYR A 110 -5.30 -0.82 5.28
CA TYR A 110 -4.81 -1.00 3.91
C TYR A 110 -4.42 -2.46 3.67
N PHE A 111 -4.16 -2.79 2.41
CA PHE A 111 -3.51 -4.06 2.09
C PHE A 111 -2.29 -3.80 1.22
N GLU A 112 -1.37 -4.77 1.22
CA GLU A 112 -0.12 -4.71 0.46
C GLU A 112 -0.24 -5.62 -0.76
N VAL A 113 0.32 -5.15 -1.87
CA VAL A 113 0.43 -5.94 -3.11
C VAL A 113 1.90 -6.07 -3.46
N TRP A 114 2.37 -7.28 -3.49
CA TRP A 114 3.78 -7.62 -3.76
C TRP A 114 3.89 -8.47 -5.01
N ASP A 115 4.98 -8.29 -5.75
CA ASP A 115 5.40 -9.33 -6.69
C ASP A 115 5.63 -10.63 -5.93
N ALA A 116 5.08 -11.74 -6.42
CA ALA A 116 5.10 -13.00 -5.68
C ALA A 116 6.51 -13.48 -5.34
N LYS A 117 7.45 -13.36 -6.27
CA LYS A 117 8.85 -13.78 -6.05
C LYS A 117 9.55 -12.92 -5.01
N ARG A 118 9.32 -11.61 -5.05
CA ARG A 118 9.88 -10.67 -4.08
C ARG A 118 9.32 -10.90 -2.69
N TYR A 119 8.03 -11.17 -2.63
CA TYR A 119 7.39 -11.48 -1.35
C TYR A 119 7.98 -12.73 -0.71
N ASP A 120 8.13 -13.81 -1.49
CA ASP A 120 8.68 -15.07 -0.98
C ASP A 120 10.11 -14.88 -0.46
N ALA A 121 10.93 -14.11 -1.17
CA ALA A 121 12.29 -13.83 -0.75
C ALA A 121 12.34 -13.00 0.54
N MET A 122 11.49 -11.98 0.65
CA MET A 122 11.40 -11.13 1.85
C MET A 122 10.89 -11.94 3.04
N ASP A 123 9.80 -12.69 2.84
CA ASP A 123 9.14 -13.45 3.88
C ASP A 123 10.06 -14.52 4.47
N ALA A 124 10.90 -15.15 3.64
CA ALA A 124 11.86 -16.15 4.10
C ALA A 124 12.89 -15.61 5.08
N GLU A 125 13.15 -14.28 5.06
CA GLU A 125 14.11 -13.64 5.97
C GLU A 125 13.48 -13.23 7.31
N VAL A 126 12.16 -13.32 7.43
CA VAL A 126 11.45 -12.91 8.65
C VAL A 126 11.37 -14.06 9.64
N ASP A 127 11.88 -13.84 10.83
CA ASP A 127 11.85 -14.82 11.92
C ASP A 127 10.84 -14.41 12.98
N LEU A 128 9.68 -15.10 12.99
CA LEU A 128 8.62 -14.83 13.95
C LEU A 128 8.98 -15.19 15.39
N SER A 129 10.07 -15.94 15.61
CA SER A 129 10.51 -16.26 16.97
C SER A 129 10.88 -15.01 17.76
N GLU A 130 11.21 -13.91 17.08
CA GLU A 130 11.48 -12.62 17.72
C GLU A 130 10.25 -12.05 18.44
N MET A 131 9.05 -12.50 18.08
CA MET A 131 7.80 -12.06 18.72
C MET A 131 7.49 -12.84 20.00
N VAL A 132 8.22 -13.90 20.26
CA VAL A 132 8.03 -14.70 21.48
C VAL A 132 8.73 -14.01 22.65
N ALA A 133 8.01 -13.81 23.75
CA ALA A 133 8.53 -13.12 24.93
C ALA A 133 9.76 -13.86 25.48
N ARG A 134 10.77 -13.07 25.83
CA ARG A 134 11.97 -13.56 26.53
C ARG A 134 11.88 -13.11 27.98
N SER A 135 12.10 -14.01 28.84
CA SER A 135 12.20 -13.72 30.28
C SER A 135 13.65 -13.69 30.70
#